data_11931e252b644f17687c60b935871097
#
_entry.id   11931e252b644f17687c60b935871097
#
_cell.length_a   1.000
_cell.length_b   1.000
_cell.length_c   1.000
_cell.angle_alpha   90.00
_cell.angle_beta   90.00
_cell.angle_gamma   90.00
#
_symmetry.space_group_name_H-M   'P 1'
#
loop_
_entity.id
_entity.type
_entity.pdbx_description
1 polymer ?
#
loop_
_entity_poly.entity_id
_entity_poly.type
_entity_poly.pdbx_seq_one_letter_code
_entity_poly.pdbx_strand_id
1 'polypeptide(L)'
;TNGDTHGDFLSSTLEGFQPDAIKAPGLTKASHEIPGLATNLGKGLDILKYKQGMTCLWVVFLGGTGTGKSTLFNALCGAPLSETGVERPKTCGPILYAPKGRLVEKDFPLPGTELCKEPCEGAGLKAATGAAGRLMILEHARSELSHLALVDTPDLDSIEIDNRQIAEDLFLLSDAVIFVTSQEKYADEVPHRFLLRILKGPRPF
;
A
#
# COMPACT_ATOMS: atom_id res chain seq x y z
N THR A 1 29.36 9.16 -1.60
CA THR A 1 29.67 7.88 -0.94
C THR A 1 29.55 7.96 0.58
N ASN A 2 28.45 8.45 1.15
CA ASN A 2 28.20 8.45 2.61
C ASN A 2 26.74 8.17 2.95
N GLY A 3 25.97 7.57 2.04
CA GLY A 3 24.55 7.26 2.27
C GLY A 3 24.24 5.88 2.82
N ASP A 4 25.14 4.90 2.66
CA ASP A 4 24.84 3.48 2.92
C ASP A 4 25.06 3.04 4.37
N THR A 5 25.83 3.78 5.15
CA THR A 5 26.25 3.36 6.49
C THR A 5 25.17 3.45 7.56
N HIS A 6 24.17 4.33 7.42
CA HIS A 6 23.09 4.46 8.41
C HIS A 6 22.02 3.39 8.27
N GLY A 7 21.69 2.98 7.04
CA GLY A 7 20.73 1.91 6.79
C GLY A 7 21.24 0.54 7.26
N ASP A 8 22.50 0.25 6.99
CA ASP A 8 23.15 -1.00 7.41
C ASP A 8 23.33 -1.07 8.93
N PHE A 9 23.66 0.05 9.58
CA PHE A 9 23.77 0.10 11.05
C PHE A 9 22.43 -0.15 11.73
N LEU A 10 21.34 0.46 11.26
CA LEU A 10 20.00 0.23 11.80
C LEU A 10 19.55 -1.22 11.54
N SER A 11 19.80 -1.77 10.35
CA SER A 11 19.49 -3.17 10.02
C SER A 11 20.24 -4.13 10.93
N SER A 12 21.54 -3.96 11.11
CA SER A 12 22.36 -4.86 11.93
C SER A 12 22.05 -4.75 13.44
N THR A 13 21.70 -3.56 13.91
CA THR A 13 21.33 -3.34 15.33
C THR A 13 19.96 -3.92 15.67
N LEU A 14 19.11 -4.10 14.66
CA LEU A 14 17.73 -4.60 14.81
C LEU A 14 17.58 -6.06 14.35
N GLU A 15 18.64 -6.68 13.84
CA GLU A 15 18.70 -8.12 13.65
C GLU A 15 18.58 -8.81 15.01
N GLY A 16 17.46 -9.48 15.23
CA GLY A 16 17.15 -10.13 16.50
C GLY A 16 16.17 -9.36 17.38
N PHE A 17 15.71 -8.18 16.96
CA PHE A 17 14.61 -7.50 17.65
C PHE A 17 13.33 -8.33 17.55
N GLN A 18 12.90 -8.89 18.67
CA GLN A 18 11.65 -9.63 18.78
C GLN A 18 10.61 -8.76 19.49
N PRO A 19 9.64 -8.18 18.77
CA PRO A 19 8.60 -7.33 19.37
C PRO A 19 7.84 -8.03 20.51
N ASP A 20 7.59 -9.33 20.38
CA ASP A 20 6.85 -10.14 21.34
C ASP A 20 7.64 -10.41 22.65
N ALA A 21 8.94 -10.20 22.63
CA ALA A 21 9.81 -10.35 23.81
C ALA A 21 9.77 -9.13 24.73
N ILE A 22 9.25 -7.99 24.28
CA ILE A 22 9.16 -6.77 25.10
C ILE A 22 7.98 -6.89 26.06
N LYS A 23 8.30 -7.31 27.28
CA LYS A 23 7.35 -7.30 28.41
C LYS A 23 7.72 -6.16 29.34
N ALA A 24 6.90 -5.13 29.41
CA ALA A 24 7.04 -4.04 30.38
C ALA A 24 5.79 -3.97 31.27
N PRO A 25 5.53 -4.98 32.11
CA PRO A 25 4.32 -5.04 32.91
C PRO A 25 4.34 -3.96 34.00
N GLY A 26 3.37 -3.07 33.97
CA GLY A 26 3.01 -2.23 35.11
C GLY A 26 3.91 -1.02 35.41
N LEU A 27 4.91 -0.70 34.59
CA LEU A 27 5.83 0.41 34.86
C LEU A 27 5.23 1.80 34.55
N THR A 28 4.31 1.89 33.58
CA THR A 28 3.62 3.13 33.21
C THR A 28 2.21 2.86 32.69
N LYS A 29 1.35 3.89 32.66
CA LYS A 29 0.01 3.78 32.04
C LYS A 29 0.08 3.42 30.55
N ALA A 30 1.17 3.74 29.87
CA ALA A 30 1.41 3.46 28.45
C ALA A 30 2.10 2.10 28.18
N SER A 31 2.37 1.30 29.22
CA SER A 31 3.07 0.02 29.04
C SER A 31 2.35 -0.98 28.12
N HIS A 32 1.01 -0.86 27.99
CA HIS A 32 0.19 -1.66 27.09
C HIS A 32 0.36 -1.24 25.61
N GLU A 33 0.86 -0.06 25.32
CA GLU A 33 1.10 0.44 23.96
C GLU A 33 2.44 -0.06 23.39
N ILE A 34 3.39 -0.43 24.25
CA ILE A 34 4.74 -0.82 23.84
C ILE A 34 4.76 -2.00 22.86
N PRO A 35 4.01 -3.10 23.07
CA PRO A 35 3.99 -4.20 22.11
C PRO A 35 3.50 -3.75 20.72
N GLY A 36 2.47 -2.91 20.67
CA GLY A 36 1.96 -2.37 19.42
C GLY A 36 2.98 -1.48 18.69
N LEU A 37 3.70 -0.64 19.43
CA LEU A 37 4.77 0.20 18.87
C LEU A 37 5.93 -0.66 18.34
N ALA A 38 6.31 -1.71 19.06
CA ALA A 38 7.35 -2.63 18.66
C ALA A 38 6.98 -3.38 17.37
N THR A 39 5.75 -3.88 17.26
CA THR A 39 5.22 -4.52 16.05
C THR A 39 5.23 -3.55 14.86
N ASN A 40 4.78 -2.31 15.06
CA ASN A 40 4.77 -1.30 14.02
C ASN A 40 6.19 -0.93 13.56
N LEU A 41 7.15 -0.87 14.49
CA LEU A 41 8.55 -0.64 14.16
C LEU A 41 9.12 -1.79 13.33
N GLY A 42 8.89 -3.05 13.73
CA GLY A 42 9.30 -4.22 12.96
C GLY A 42 8.78 -4.17 11.53
N LYS A 43 7.48 -3.94 11.37
CA LYS A 43 6.85 -3.78 10.04
C LYS A 43 7.49 -2.64 9.23
N GLY A 44 7.74 -1.49 9.86
CA GLY A 44 8.41 -0.36 9.21
C GLY A 44 9.81 -0.71 8.70
N LEU A 45 10.56 -1.53 9.44
CA LEU A 45 11.90 -1.99 9.05
C LEU A 45 11.85 -2.97 7.89
N ASP A 46 10.91 -3.91 7.87
CA ASP A 46 10.74 -4.83 6.75
C ASP A 46 10.36 -4.08 5.47
N ILE A 47 9.49 -3.06 5.58
CA ILE A 47 9.17 -2.16 4.48
C ILE A 47 10.40 -1.41 3.99
N LEU A 48 11.22 -0.87 4.90
CA LEU A 48 12.44 -0.15 4.54
C LEU A 48 13.43 -1.05 3.80
N LYS A 49 13.68 -2.27 4.30
CA LYS A 49 14.54 -3.26 3.63
C LYS A 49 14.03 -3.58 2.23
N TYR A 50 12.74 -3.84 2.10
CA TYR A 50 12.12 -4.10 0.80
C TYR A 50 12.29 -2.93 -0.17
N LYS A 51 12.06 -1.70 0.29
CA LYS A 51 12.18 -0.47 -0.51
C LYS A 51 13.61 -0.20 -0.97
N GLN A 52 14.63 -0.55 -0.19
CA GLN A 52 16.04 -0.41 -0.59
C GLN A 52 16.38 -1.23 -1.84
N GLY A 53 15.69 -2.36 -2.06
CA GLY A 53 15.82 -3.19 -3.26
C GLY A 53 15.00 -2.73 -4.46
N MET A 54 14.08 -1.76 -4.30
CA MET A 54 13.17 -1.31 -5.34
C MET A 54 13.76 -0.17 -6.17
N THR A 55 13.50 -0.23 -7.48
CA THR A 55 13.96 0.80 -8.45
C THR A 55 12.79 1.59 -9.06
N CYS A 56 11.57 1.35 -8.59
CA CYS A 56 10.37 2.08 -8.99
C CYS A 56 9.71 2.74 -7.78
N LEU A 57 9.09 3.88 -8.01
CA LEU A 57 8.31 4.61 -7.02
C LEU A 57 6.90 4.03 -6.92
N TRP A 58 6.44 3.78 -5.71
CA TRP A 58 5.11 3.29 -5.45
C TRP A 58 4.14 4.46 -5.24
N VAL A 59 3.17 4.57 -6.15
CA VAL A 59 2.11 5.59 -6.10
C VAL A 59 0.80 4.90 -5.75
N VAL A 60 0.24 5.22 -4.59
CA VAL A 60 -0.94 4.56 -4.05
C VAL A 60 -2.15 5.50 -4.13
N PHE A 61 -3.24 5.01 -4.73
CA PHE A 61 -4.52 5.71 -4.78
C PHE A 61 -5.35 5.36 -3.56
N LEU A 62 -5.69 6.36 -2.77
CA LEU A 62 -6.49 6.23 -1.56
C LEU A 62 -7.75 7.10 -1.63
N GLY A 63 -8.79 6.70 -0.94
CA GLY A 63 -10.04 7.48 -0.83
C GLY A 63 -11.23 6.60 -0.50
N GLY A 64 -12.38 7.22 -0.29
CA GLY A 64 -13.64 6.55 0.03
C GLY A 64 -14.31 5.93 -1.19
N THR A 65 -15.40 5.22 -0.91
CA THR A 65 -16.24 4.57 -1.93
C THR A 65 -16.84 5.58 -2.91
N GLY A 66 -16.73 5.30 -4.20
CA GLY A 66 -17.35 6.11 -5.27
C GLY A 66 -16.67 7.45 -5.54
N THR A 67 -15.46 7.68 -5.03
CA THR A 67 -14.70 8.92 -5.26
C THR A 67 -14.03 8.99 -6.63
N GLY A 68 -13.98 7.89 -7.38
CA GLY A 68 -13.35 7.84 -8.70
C GLY A 68 -11.90 7.35 -8.71
N LYS A 69 -11.39 6.73 -7.63
CA LYS A 69 -10.02 6.18 -7.56
C LYS A 69 -9.69 5.28 -8.76
N SER A 70 -10.47 4.22 -8.95
CA SER A 70 -10.26 3.24 -10.03
C SER A 70 -10.41 3.86 -11.42
N THR A 71 -11.26 4.88 -11.58
CA THR A 71 -11.39 5.63 -12.83
C THR A 71 -10.10 6.40 -13.13
N LEU A 72 -9.55 7.11 -12.14
CA LEU A 72 -8.31 7.84 -12.28
C LEU A 72 -7.11 6.90 -12.50
N PHE A 73 -7.06 5.80 -11.73
CA PHE A 73 -6.07 4.74 -11.91
C PHE A 73 -6.07 4.20 -13.34
N ASN A 74 -7.24 3.79 -13.86
CA ASN A 74 -7.38 3.29 -15.22
C ASN A 74 -6.95 4.32 -16.27
N ALA A 75 -7.29 5.60 -16.07
CA ALA A 75 -6.89 6.67 -16.97
C ALA A 75 -5.36 6.84 -17.04
N LEU A 76 -4.67 6.78 -15.90
CA LEU A 76 -3.20 6.85 -15.84
C LEU A 76 -2.54 5.58 -16.40
N CYS A 77 -3.12 4.43 -16.15
CA CYS A 77 -2.65 3.16 -16.73
C CYS A 77 -2.94 3.07 -18.25
N GLY A 78 -3.86 3.88 -18.78
CA GLY A 78 -4.27 3.86 -20.18
C GLY A 78 -5.04 2.60 -20.58
N ALA A 79 -5.61 1.88 -19.61
CA ALA A 79 -6.36 0.64 -19.81
C ALA A 79 -7.38 0.42 -18.67
N PRO A 80 -8.51 -0.24 -18.92
CA PRO A 80 -9.52 -0.54 -17.91
C PRO A 80 -9.09 -1.75 -17.07
N LEU A 81 -8.12 -1.54 -16.17
CA LEU A 81 -7.50 -2.59 -15.35
C LEU A 81 -8.31 -2.90 -14.09
N SER A 82 -8.89 -1.88 -13.48
CA SER A 82 -9.73 -2.00 -12.29
C SER A 82 -11.19 -1.80 -12.64
N GLU A 83 -12.08 -2.59 -12.04
CA GLU A 83 -13.51 -2.43 -12.25
C GLU A 83 -14.00 -1.08 -11.74
N THR A 84 -14.77 -0.39 -12.58
CA THR A 84 -15.41 0.90 -12.26
C THR A 84 -16.92 0.77 -12.36
N GLY A 85 -17.68 1.50 -11.56
CA GLY A 85 -19.14 1.57 -11.70
C GLY A 85 -19.88 1.92 -10.41
N VAL A 86 -21.21 1.99 -10.51
CA VAL A 86 -22.12 2.48 -9.45
C VAL A 86 -22.54 1.38 -8.47
N GLU A 87 -22.53 0.10 -8.88
CA GLU A 87 -22.88 -1.03 -8.01
C GLU A 87 -21.72 -1.40 -7.09
N ARG A 88 -21.99 -1.67 -5.84
CA ARG A 88 -21.00 -1.84 -4.75
C ARG A 88 -21.00 -3.25 -4.17
N PRO A 89 -19.86 -3.76 -3.65
CA PRO A 89 -18.48 -3.30 -3.78
C PRO A 89 -17.83 -3.81 -5.07
N LYS A 90 -16.99 -3.02 -5.76
CA LYS A 90 -16.38 -3.42 -7.04
C LYS A 90 -14.89 -3.75 -6.94
N THR A 91 -14.12 -3.02 -6.16
CA THR A 91 -12.71 -3.36 -5.91
C THR A 91 -12.64 -4.24 -4.67
N CYS A 92 -12.69 -5.55 -4.85
CA CYS A 92 -12.64 -6.52 -3.75
C CYS A 92 -11.24 -6.69 -3.16
N GLY A 93 -10.18 -6.21 -3.84
CA GLY A 93 -8.79 -6.26 -3.39
C GLY A 93 -7.93 -5.29 -4.17
N PRO A 94 -6.69 -5.03 -3.72
CA PRO A 94 -5.78 -4.10 -4.36
C PRO A 94 -5.25 -4.62 -5.68
N ILE A 95 -5.00 -3.70 -6.63
CA ILE A 95 -4.41 -3.97 -7.94
C ILE A 95 -3.13 -3.14 -8.05
N LEU A 96 -2.01 -3.81 -8.31
CA LEU A 96 -0.72 -3.19 -8.58
C LEU A 96 -0.40 -3.28 -10.07
N TYR A 97 -0.19 -2.14 -10.71
CA TYR A 97 0.28 -2.04 -12.09
C TYR A 97 1.77 -1.69 -12.07
N ALA A 98 2.62 -2.65 -12.40
CA ALA A 98 4.06 -2.54 -12.23
C ALA A 98 4.84 -2.80 -13.54
N PRO A 99 6.02 -2.19 -13.72
CA PRO A 99 6.87 -2.47 -14.87
C PRO A 99 7.34 -3.93 -14.88
N LYS A 100 7.28 -4.55 -16.05
CA LYS A 100 7.75 -5.94 -16.27
C LYS A 100 9.21 -6.12 -15.87
N GLY A 101 9.49 -7.26 -15.24
CA GLY A 101 10.84 -7.61 -14.78
C GLY A 101 11.25 -6.98 -13.46
N ARG A 102 10.37 -6.25 -12.79
CA ARG A 102 10.58 -5.86 -11.39
C ARG A 102 10.14 -7.01 -10.49
N LEU A 103 11.01 -7.45 -9.61
CA LEU A 103 10.74 -8.57 -8.69
C LEU A 103 9.95 -8.07 -7.48
N VAL A 104 8.75 -7.55 -7.73
CA VAL A 104 7.86 -7.00 -6.68
C VAL A 104 7.52 -8.05 -5.62
N GLU A 105 7.40 -9.31 -6.04
CA GLU A 105 7.06 -10.42 -5.17
C GLU A 105 8.20 -10.88 -4.25
N LYS A 106 9.44 -10.52 -4.60
CA LYS A 106 10.61 -10.94 -3.81
C LYS A 106 10.66 -10.18 -2.48
N ASP A 107 10.66 -10.94 -1.39
CA ASP A 107 10.73 -10.40 -0.02
C ASP A 107 9.62 -9.38 0.31
N PHE A 108 8.42 -9.59 -0.27
CA PHE A 108 7.28 -8.68 -0.09
C PHE A 108 6.93 -8.53 1.40
N PRO A 109 6.86 -7.28 1.93
CA PRO A 109 6.93 -7.05 3.37
C PRO A 109 5.58 -7.08 4.09
N LEU A 110 4.50 -7.46 3.41
CA LEU A 110 3.16 -7.56 4.01
C LEU A 110 2.78 -9.02 4.21
N PRO A 111 3.04 -9.60 5.39
CA PRO A 111 2.74 -11.00 5.66
C PRO A 111 1.21 -11.24 5.59
N GLY A 112 0.82 -12.37 5.05
CA GLY A 112 -0.59 -12.74 4.88
C GLY A 112 -1.25 -12.19 3.61
N THR A 113 -0.53 -11.40 2.80
CA THR A 113 -1.02 -10.97 1.49
C THR A 113 -0.63 -12.00 0.43
N GLU A 114 -1.62 -12.61 -0.22
CA GLU A 114 -1.38 -13.48 -1.37
C GLU A 114 -1.06 -12.63 -2.61
N LEU A 115 0.04 -12.93 -3.29
CA LEU A 115 0.45 -12.24 -4.51
C LEU A 115 0.02 -13.05 -5.73
N CYS A 116 -0.77 -12.44 -6.62
CA CYS A 116 -1.20 -13.02 -7.88
C CYS A 116 -0.67 -12.18 -9.03
N LYS A 117 0.11 -12.79 -9.91
CA LYS A 117 0.75 -12.11 -11.03
C LYS A 117 0.11 -12.50 -12.36
N GLU A 118 -0.31 -11.51 -13.13
CA GLU A 118 -0.86 -11.69 -14.45
C GLU A 118 -0.19 -10.76 -15.46
N PRO A 119 0.10 -11.23 -16.69
CA PRO A 119 0.62 -10.36 -17.73
C PRO A 119 -0.50 -9.42 -18.21
N CYS A 120 -0.18 -8.14 -18.32
CA CYS A 120 -1.09 -7.10 -18.81
C CYS A 120 -0.87 -6.83 -20.30
N GLU A 121 -0.79 -7.90 -21.13
CA GLU A 121 -0.57 -7.79 -22.58
C GLU A 121 -1.67 -8.56 -23.32
N GLY A 122 -2.39 -7.88 -24.23
CA GLY A 122 -3.32 -8.52 -25.17
C GLY A 122 -4.62 -7.78 -25.39
N ALA A 123 -5.24 -8.02 -26.56
CA ALA A 123 -6.58 -7.54 -26.86
C ALA A 123 -7.60 -8.37 -26.03
N GLY A 124 -8.31 -7.68 -25.14
CA GLY A 124 -9.36 -8.32 -24.32
C GLY A 124 -9.08 -8.31 -22.83
N LEU A 125 -8.25 -7.40 -22.33
CA LEU A 125 -8.09 -7.15 -20.90
C LEU A 125 -9.45 -6.94 -20.27
N LYS A 126 -9.88 -7.93 -19.49
CA LYS A 126 -11.00 -7.75 -18.56
C LYS A 126 -10.45 -7.02 -17.34
N ALA A 127 -11.22 -6.07 -16.82
CA ALA A 127 -10.90 -5.45 -15.55
C ALA A 127 -10.67 -6.54 -14.50
N ALA A 128 -9.55 -6.43 -13.79
CA ALA A 128 -9.25 -7.38 -12.72
C ALA A 128 -10.18 -7.11 -11.55
N THR A 129 -10.81 -8.17 -11.08
CA THR A 129 -11.54 -8.14 -9.82
C THR A 129 -10.58 -8.61 -8.75
N GLY A 130 -10.07 -7.68 -7.94
CA GLY A 130 -9.25 -8.05 -6.78
C GLY A 130 -10.04 -8.93 -5.80
N ALA A 131 -9.35 -9.63 -4.92
CA ALA A 131 -9.96 -10.38 -3.83
C ALA A 131 -9.37 -9.91 -2.49
N ALA A 132 -10.16 -9.95 -1.43
CA ALA A 132 -9.69 -9.60 -0.09
C ALA A 132 -8.47 -10.45 0.30
N GLY A 133 -7.45 -9.81 0.87
CA GLY A 133 -6.18 -10.47 1.24
C GLY A 133 -5.25 -10.82 0.06
N ARG A 134 -5.61 -10.44 -1.17
CA ARG A 134 -4.84 -10.75 -2.39
C ARG A 134 -4.46 -9.47 -3.12
N LEU A 135 -3.17 -9.30 -3.41
CA LEU A 135 -2.66 -8.25 -4.28
C LEU A 135 -2.49 -8.78 -5.70
N MET A 136 -3.29 -8.26 -6.63
CA MET A 136 -3.17 -8.58 -8.05
C MET A 136 -2.05 -7.74 -8.68
N ILE A 137 -1.03 -8.39 -9.23
CA ILE A 137 0.09 -7.73 -9.89
C ILE A 137 -0.10 -7.85 -11.41
N LEU A 138 -0.29 -6.72 -12.06
CA LEU A 138 -0.41 -6.60 -13.52
C LEU A 138 0.87 -6.01 -14.07
N GLU A 139 1.61 -6.79 -14.88
CA GLU A 139 2.88 -6.33 -15.45
C GLU A 139 2.68 -5.67 -16.81
N HIS A 140 3.43 -4.57 -17.04
CA HIS A 140 3.39 -3.82 -18.29
C HIS A 140 4.79 -3.53 -18.83
N ALA A 141 4.86 -3.28 -20.16
CA ALA A 141 6.09 -2.89 -20.87
C ALA A 141 6.10 -1.40 -21.28
N ARG A 142 5.26 -0.55 -20.70
CA ARG A 142 5.18 0.88 -21.04
C ARG A 142 6.40 1.62 -20.53
N SER A 143 7.13 2.25 -21.46
CA SER A 143 8.35 3.01 -21.15
C SER A 143 8.11 4.24 -20.29
N GLU A 144 6.98 4.92 -20.50
CA GLU A 144 6.59 6.15 -19.78
C GLU A 144 6.37 5.91 -18.30
N LEU A 145 5.96 4.69 -17.92
CA LEU A 145 5.68 4.29 -16.56
C LEU A 145 6.75 3.35 -15.98
N SER A 146 7.89 3.20 -16.65
CA SER A 146 8.95 2.24 -16.27
C SER A 146 9.56 2.48 -14.89
N HIS A 147 9.34 3.65 -14.31
CA HIS A 147 9.81 4.05 -12.98
C HIS A 147 8.68 4.13 -11.92
N LEU A 148 7.45 3.78 -12.28
CA LEU A 148 6.28 3.86 -11.41
C LEU A 148 5.64 2.49 -11.21
N ALA A 149 5.23 2.23 -9.98
CA ALA A 149 4.33 1.16 -9.60
C ALA A 149 3.04 1.81 -9.07
N LEU A 150 1.94 1.68 -9.81
CA LEU A 150 0.67 2.32 -9.50
C LEU A 150 -0.22 1.32 -8.76
N VAL A 151 -0.82 1.72 -7.64
CA VAL A 151 -1.64 0.82 -6.81
C VAL A 151 -3.04 1.40 -6.65
N ASP A 152 -4.05 0.72 -7.19
CA ASP A 152 -5.45 0.97 -6.84
C ASP A 152 -5.82 0.18 -5.59
N THR A 153 -6.33 0.86 -4.56
CA THR A 153 -6.68 0.23 -3.28
C THR A 153 -8.19 0.07 -3.12
N PRO A 154 -8.63 -0.90 -2.31
CA PRO A 154 -9.99 -0.93 -1.82
C PRO A 154 -10.37 0.37 -1.10
N ASP A 155 -11.65 0.58 -0.95
CA ASP A 155 -12.21 1.76 -0.30
C ASP A 155 -11.84 1.82 1.19
N LEU A 156 -11.40 2.99 1.67
CA LEU A 156 -11.04 3.22 3.08
C LEU A 156 -12.25 3.07 4.02
N ASP A 157 -13.45 3.32 3.53
CA ASP A 157 -14.72 3.17 4.23
C ASP A 157 -15.39 1.80 4.00
N SER A 158 -14.63 0.83 3.46
CA SER A 158 -15.11 -0.55 3.29
C SER A 158 -15.57 -1.15 4.62
N ILE A 159 -16.66 -1.90 4.57
CA ILE A 159 -17.16 -2.67 5.72
C ILE A 159 -16.19 -3.81 6.07
N GLU A 160 -15.48 -4.34 5.09
CA GLU A 160 -14.51 -5.42 5.25
C GLU A 160 -13.23 -4.89 5.91
N ILE A 161 -12.91 -5.45 7.08
CA ILE A 161 -11.74 -5.06 7.88
C ILE A 161 -10.45 -5.32 7.10
N ASP A 162 -10.36 -6.43 6.38
CA ASP A 162 -9.18 -6.82 5.60
C ASP A 162 -8.88 -5.82 4.49
N ASN A 163 -9.91 -5.27 3.85
CA ASN A 163 -9.75 -4.25 2.82
C ASN A 163 -9.20 -2.93 3.38
N ARG A 164 -9.64 -2.53 4.57
CA ARG A 164 -9.08 -1.33 5.23
C ARG A 164 -7.64 -1.56 5.65
N GLN A 165 -7.35 -2.72 6.22
CA GLN A 165 -6.00 -3.05 6.68
C GLN A 165 -5.01 -3.06 5.52
N ILE A 166 -5.36 -3.69 4.39
CA ILE A 166 -4.46 -3.74 3.22
C ILE A 166 -4.26 -2.35 2.59
N ALA A 167 -5.28 -1.48 2.59
CA ALA A 167 -5.12 -0.10 2.13
C ALA A 167 -4.15 0.69 3.03
N GLU A 168 -4.22 0.50 4.36
CA GLU A 168 -3.26 1.08 5.30
C GLU A 168 -1.85 0.54 5.12
N ASP A 169 -1.72 -0.74 4.87
CA ASP A 169 -0.44 -1.40 4.67
C ASP A 169 0.24 -0.95 3.37
N LEU A 170 -0.53 -0.83 2.29
CA LEU A 170 -0.05 -0.27 1.02
C LEU A 170 0.30 1.21 1.13
N PHE A 171 -0.41 1.97 1.98
CA PHE A 171 -0.02 3.33 2.31
C PHE A 171 1.39 3.38 2.94
N LEU A 172 1.74 2.44 3.82
CA LEU A 172 3.09 2.38 4.39
C LEU A 172 4.16 2.08 3.34
N LEU A 173 3.83 1.30 2.31
CA LEU A 173 4.70 1.01 1.17
C LEU A 173 4.83 2.16 0.17
N SER A 174 3.93 3.14 0.19
CA SER A 174 3.90 4.21 -0.82
C SER A 174 5.09 5.16 -0.71
N ASP A 175 5.58 5.65 -1.84
CA ASP A 175 6.48 6.81 -1.93
C ASP A 175 5.67 8.09 -2.14
N ALA A 176 4.55 7.97 -2.86
CA ALA A 176 3.60 9.05 -3.07
C ALA A 176 2.16 8.54 -2.91
N VAL A 177 1.26 9.42 -2.52
CA VAL A 177 -0.16 9.13 -2.35
C VAL A 177 -0.99 10.08 -3.21
N ILE A 178 -1.91 9.51 -3.96
CA ILE A 178 -2.98 10.25 -4.62
C ILE A 178 -4.25 10.02 -3.82
N PHE A 179 -4.64 10.99 -3.02
CA PHE A 179 -5.86 10.93 -2.24
C PHE A 179 -7.03 11.47 -3.06
N VAL A 180 -7.96 10.58 -3.41
CA VAL A 180 -9.12 10.91 -4.25
C VAL A 180 -10.35 11.10 -3.37
N THR A 181 -10.97 12.27 -3.46
CA THR A 181 -12.21 12.57 -2.74
C THR A 181 -13.17 13.34 -3.64
N SER A 182 -14.45 13.32 -3.31
CA SER A 182 -15.48 14.16 -3.93
C SER A 182 -15.98 15.18 -2.92
N GLN A 183 -16.66 16.22 -3.42
CA GLN A 183 -17.23 17.26 -2.59
C GLN A 183 -18.23 16.69 -1.55
N GLU A 184 -18.98 15.65 -1.94
CA GLU A 184 -19.92 14.96 -1.05
C GLU A 184 -19.26 14.07 -0.02
N LYS A 185 -18.08 13.51 -0.35
CA LYS A 185 -17.33 12.52 0.44
C LYS A 185 -16.21 13.12 1.28
N TYR A 186 -15.90 14.39 1.10
CA TYR A 186 -14.83 15.07 1.84
C TYR A 186 -15.05 15.06 3.36
N ALA A 187 -16.31 15.09 3.80
CA ALA A 187 -16.69 15.09 5.20
C ALA A 187 -16.94 13.68 5.79
N ASP A 188 -16.84 12.62 5.00
CA ASP A 188 -16.99 11.26 5.52
C ASP A 188 -15.89 10.97 6.55
N GLU A 189 -16.27 10.50 7.73
CA GLU A 189 -15.40 10.43 8.91
C GLU A 189 -14.14 9.61 8.68
N VAL A 190 -14.24 8.43 8.06
CA VAL A 190 -13.12 7.52 7.90
C VAL A 190 -12.08 8.03 6.89
N PRO A 191 -12.44 8.40 5.64
CA PRO A 191 -11.49 9.00 4.70
C PRO A 191 -10.89 10.32 5.22
N HIS A 192 -11.69 11.18 5.87
CA HIS A 192 -11.20 12.43 6.42
C HIS A 192 -10.18 12.22 7.55
N ARG A 193 -10.44 11.29 8.48
CA ARG A 193 -9.50 10.95 9.55
C ARG A 193 -8.20 10.39 8.99
N PHE A 194 -8.28 9.58 7.94
CA PHE A 194 -7.12 9.02 7.27
C PHE A 194 -6.31 10.11 6.56
N LEU A 195 -6.96 11.03 5.86
CA LEU A 195 -6.31 12.19 5.26
C LEU A 195 -5.57 13.04 6.30
N LEU A 196 -6.19 13.33 7.45
CA LEU A 196 -5.52 14.04 8.54
C LEU A 196 -4.29 13.29 9.07
N ARG A 197 -4.32 11.96 9.09
CA ARG A 197 -3.16 11.13 9.47
C ARG A 197 -2.02 11.26 8.46
N ILE A 198 -2.33 11.26 7.16
CA ILE A 198 -1.36 11.51 6.09
C ILE A 198 -0.72 12.89 6.27
N LEU A 199 -1.54 13.94 6.40
CA LEU A 199 -1.08 15.33 6.51
C LEU A 199 -0.23 15.61 7.77
N LYS A 200 -0.46 14.87 8.86
CA LYS A 200 0.31 14.98 10.12
C LYS A 200 1.54 14.09 10.14
N GLY A 201 1.68 13.17 9.20
CA GLY A 201 2.82 12.26 9.12
C GLY A 201 4.11 12.97 8.72
N PRO A 202 5.28 12.39 9.02
CA PRO A 202 6.58 12.99 8.72
C PRO A 202 6.99 12.88 7.23
N ARG A 203 6.09 12.44 6.35
CA ARG A 203 6.38 12.31 4.92
C ARG A 203 6.28 13.66 4.22
N PRO A 204 7.27 14.04 3.39
CA PRO A 204 7.12 15.21 2.51
C PRO A 204 6.02 14.91 1.46
N PHE A 205 5.23 15.93 1.17
CA PHE A 205 4.23 15.94 0.09
C PHE A 205 4.91 16.27 -1.21
#